data_d68634299fcf5cdd4ce8059698878acd
#
_entry.id   d68634299fcf5cdd4ce8059698878acd
#
_cell.length_a   1.000
_cell.length_b   1.000
_cell.length_c   1.000
_cell.angle_alpha   90.00
_cell.angle_beta   90.00
_cell.angle_gamma   90.00
#
_symmetry.space_group_name_H-M   'P 1'
#
loop_
_entity.id
_entity.type
_entity.pdbx_description
1 polymer ?
#
loop_
_entity_poly.entity_id
_entity_poly.type
_entity_poly.pdbx_seq_one_letter_code
_entity_poly.pdbx_strand_id
1 'polypeptide(L)'
;MQTTSPLQQFRQSVYQILSKRADATLDFIDALTVAGHVSSPVALSEETSFRRKFSSIYDVLSEGCVAASDLHPILDQQQPSDCETIAGYEVYAIDTTPDERPEAETLEERGYLKAQKNEPVREGQKFSWLVRLVAQKTSWVAPWDVRRVKSDSNDNQTGAEQIKLLDGQSERPKVVVADRLYANAVFLAVFLVVQSVFALVRLRRNITLREQPKPKPAGSRGAPCKHGAVFKMGAPSRQPDRTETFFLGLQKIRLSAWHKLHFRKLPKLIGLALQVEFLKADGSLRYQRPMWLFWTGPETVALPDLCRMYLWRFAIEHAFRFMKQHLGLNAHCLTENDAIQRWMWLCALAYWQLLLMGHEVEDLCPAWYPCKRDSDKVRLTPGQVQRGATRFIVKLGTPASAPRPAGKGQGRAKGYRPAPRKRYAVVYKGLKTPKKAAATV
;
A
#
# COMPACT_ATOMS: atom_id res chain seq x y z
N MET A 1 -4.04 -14.93 -35.27
CA MET A 1 -3.15 -14.16 -34.36
C MET A 1 -3.40 -14.67 -32.95
N GLN A 2 -2.42 -15.28 -32.30
CA GLN A 2 -2.56 -15.62 -30.88
C GLN A 2 -2.60 -14.30 -30.10
N THR A 3 -3.71 -14.03 -29.45
CA THR A 3 -3.83 -12.85 -28.56
C THR A 3 -2.86 -13.03 -27.40
N THR A 4 -1.88 -12.14 -27.29
CA THR A 4 -0.91 -12.12 -26.20
C THR A 4 -1.65 -11.94 -24.88
N SER A 5 -1.39 -12.80 -23.87
CA SER A 5 -2.10 -12.71 -22.60
C SER A 5 -1.72 -11.41 -21.85
N PRO A 6 -2.61 -10.88 -20.98
CA PRO A 6 -2.28 -9.69 -20.16
C PRO A 6 -0.98 -9.86 -19.37
N LEU A 7 -0.73 -11.04 -18.83
CA LEU A 7 0.52 -11.32 -18.11
C LEU A 7 1.74 -11.27 -19.04
N GLN A 8 1.66 -11.78 -20.28
CA GLN A 8 2.76 -11.69 -21.24
C GLN A 8 3.07 -10.23 -21.57
N GLN A 9 2.04 -9.42 -21.82
CA GLN A 9 2.18 -7.98 -22.10
C GLN A 9 2.83 -7.26 -20.92
N PHE A 10 2.35 -7.50 -19.71
CA PHE A 10 2.92 -6.94 -18.48
C PHE A 10 4.40 -7.27 -18.34
N ARG A 11 4.76 -8.57 -18.44
CA ARG A 11 6.16 -9.02 -18.33
C ARG A 11 7.06 -8.42 -19.40
N GLN A 12 6.57 -8.30 -20.63
CA GLN A 12 7.30 -7.66 -21.72
C GLN A 12 7.51 -6.16 -21.43
N SER A 13 6.47 -5.45 -21.02
CA SER A 13 6.55 -4.02 -20.70
C SER A 13 7.49 -3.76 -19.52
N VAL A 14 7.40 -4.56 -18.44
CA VAL A 14 8.33 -4.47 -17.32
C VAL A 14 9.77 -4.73 -17.77
N TYR A 15 10.00 -5.78 -18.58
CA TYR A 15 11.34 -6.10 -19.07
C TYR A 15 11.96 -4.95 -19.88
N GLN A 16 11.18 -4.26 -20.70
CA GLN A 16 11.65 -3.15 -21.54
C GLN A 16 12.16 -1.94 -20.76
N ILE A 17 11.62 -1.67 -19.58
CA ILE A 17 12.04 -0.54 -18.74
C ILE A 17 13.23 -0.87 -17.82
N LEU A 18 13.61 -2.14 -17.70
CA LEU A 18 14.74 -2.54 -16.87
C LEU A 18 16.06 -2.19 -17.58
N SER A 19 16.74 -1.15 -17.14
CA SER A 19 17.96 -0.64 -17.79
C SER A 19 19.23 -1.37 -17.39
N LYS A 20 19.27 -1.96 -16.18
CA LYS A 20 20.42 -2.72 -15.67
C LYS A 20 19.99 -4.07 -15.15
N ARG A 21 20.78 -5.11 -15.44
CA ARG A 21 20.51 -6.49 -14.99
C ARG A 21 19.10 -6.99 -15.37
N ALA A 22 18.54 -6.51 -16.48
CA ALA A 22 17.16 -6.76 -16.91
C ALA A 22 16.79 -8.24 -16.88
N ASP A 23 17.59 -9.10 -17.53
CA ASP A 23 17.34 -10.54 -17.58
C ASP A 23 17.32 -11.18 -16.18
N ALA A 24 18.29 -10.82 -15.33
CA ALA A 24 18.38 -11.37 -13.98
C ALA A 24 17.24 -10.83 -13.09
N THR A 25 16.84 -9.59 -13.31
CA THR A 25 15.72 -8.97 -12.58
C THR A 25 14.40 -9.67 -12.92
N LEU A 26 14.16 -9.99 -14.20
CA LEU A 26 12.94 -10.69 -14.57
C LEU A 26 12.93 -12.13 -14.05
N ASP A 27 14.05 -12.87 -14.18
CA ASP A 27 14.18 -14.22 -13.59
C ASP A 27 13.95 -14.16 -12.06
N PHE A 28 14.35 -13.09 -11.40
CA PHE A 28 14.15 -12.88 -9.97
C PHE A 28 12.68 -12.63 -9.61
N ILE A 29 11.97 -11.81 -10.40
CA ILE A 29 10.51 -11.58 -10.23
C ILE A 29 9.76 -12.90 -10.45
N ASP A 30 10.15 -13.69 -11.46
CA ASP A 30 9.55 -14.99 -11.73
C ASP A 30 9.78 -15.96 -10.55
N ALA A 31 10.99 -16.00 -9.99
CA ALA A 31 11.29 -16.81 -8.82
C ALA A 31 10.46 -16.40 -7.59
N LEU A 32 10.35 -15.10 -7.31
CA LEU A 32 9.47 -14.60 -6.26
C LEU A 32 8.00 -15.00 -6.47
N THR A 33 7.53 -14.99 -7.71
CA THR A 33 6.15 -15.31 -8.05
C THR A 33 5.82 -16.77 -7.75
N VAL A 34 6.76 -17.69 -8.01
CA VAL A 34 6.53 -19.14 -7.88
C VAL A 34 6.94 -19.70 -6.51
N ALA A 35 7.81 -19.01 -5.78
CA ALA A 35 8.27 -19.45 -4.48
C ALA A 35 7.12 -19.50 -3.47
N GLY A 36 6.84 -20.68 -2.90
CA GLY A 36 5.76 -20.83 -1.92
C GLY A 36 6.06 -20.15 -0.59
N HIS A 37 7.35 -20.02 -0.25
CA HIS A 37 7.87 -19.33 0.94
C HIS A 37 9.27 -18.84 0.67
N VAL A 38 9.53 -17.58 0.91
CA VAL A 38 10.84 -16.95 0.73
C VAL A 38 11.47 -16.68 2.10
N SER A 39 12.49 -17.47 2.46
CA SER A 39 13.24 -17.32 3.71
C SER A 39 14.36 -16.27 3.60
N SER A 40 14.90 -16.07 2.42
CA SER A 40 15.92 -15.06 2.10
C SER A 40 15.97 -14.81 0.59
N PRO A 41 16.52 -13.67 0.13
CA PRO A 41 16.67 -13.43 -1.30
C PRO A 41 17.48 -14.53 -2.01
N VAL A 42 18.55 -15.04 -1.38
CA VAL A 42 19.41 -16.04 -2.00
C VAL A 42 18.71 -17.41 -2.19
N ALA A 43 17.74 -17.75 -1.35
CA ALA A 43 16.97 -18.98 -1.50
C ALA A 43 16.22 -19.04 -2.85
N LEU A 44 15.89 -17.89 -3.44
CA LEU A 44 15.26 -17.82 -4.75
C LEU A 44 16.14 -18.34 -5.90
N SER A 45 17.45 -18.49 -5.68
CA SER A 45 18.33 -19.13 -6.67
C SER A 45 18.11 -20.63 -6.83
N GLU A 46 17.35 -21.24 -5.92
CA GLU A 46 16.96 -22.65 -5.97
C GLU A 46 15.66 -22.88 -6.76
N GLU A 47 14.92 -21.80 -7.04
CA GLU A 47 13.69 -21.90 -7.84
C GLU A 47 14.00 -22.19 -9.32
N THR A 48 13.22 -23.08 -9.91
CA THR A 48 13.42 -23.51 -11.31
C THR A 48 13.29 -22.38 -12.33
N SER A 49 12.55 -21.32 -11.98
CA SER A 49 12.39 -20.12 -12.79
C SER A 49 13.60 -19.19 -12.74
N PHE A 50 14.49 -19.33 -11.75
CA PHE A 50 15.72 -18.57 -11.65
C PHE A 50 16.87 -19.32 -12.38
N ARG A 51 17.13 -18.95 -13.61
CA ARG A 51 18.07 -19.66 -14.51
C ARG A 51 19.54 -19.27 -14.31
N ARG A 52 19.86 -18.43 -13.31
CA ARG A 52 21.19 -17.83 -13.12
C ARG A 52 21.83 -18.31 -11.82
N LYS A 53 23.12 -17.95 -11.63
CA LYS A 53 23.82 -18.25 -10.38
C LYS A 53 23.29 -17.37 -9.24
N PHE A 54 23.39 -17.83 -8.01
CA PHE A 54 22.98 -17.10 -6.81
C PHE A 54 23.58 -15.68 -6.70
N SER A 55 24.82 -15.48 -7.22
CA SER A 55 25.46 -14.16 -7.25
C SER A 55 24.67 -13.12 -8.02
N SER A 56 23.92 -13.52 -9.06
CA SER A 56 23.10 -12.60 -9.85
C SER A 56 21.95 -11.99 -9.03
N ILE A 57 21.54 -12.63 -7.93
CA ILE A 57 20.56 -12.07 -7.00
C ILE A 57 21.14 -10.82 -6.32
N TYR A 58 22.38 -10.92 -5.84
CA TYR A 58 23.06 -9.76 -5.24
C TYR A 58 23.31 -8.66 -6.27
N ASP A 59 23.65 -9.02 -7.51
CA ASP A 59 23.84 -8.06 -8.60
C ASP A 59 22.52 -7.31 -8.91
N VAL A 60 21.38 -8.01 -8.93
CA VAL A 60 20.06 -7.38 -9.09
C VAL A 60 19.78 -6.43 -7.95
N LEU A 61 20.03 -6.84 -6.71
CA LEU A 61 19.73 -6.05 -5.53
C LEU A 61 20.65 -4.84 -5.35
N SER A 62 21.90 -4.91 -5.82
CA SER A 62 22.86 -3.81 -5.74
C SER A 62 22.82 -2.87 -6.95
N GLU A 63 22.70 -3.41 -8.16
CA GLU A 63 22.87 -2.65 -9.40
C GLU A 63 21.60 -2.55 -10.25
N GLY A 64 20.60 -3.43 -10.05
CA GLY A 64 19.36 -3.40 -10.81
C GLY A 64 18.66 -2.04 -10.71
N CYS A 65 17.99 -1.64 -11.77
CA CYS A 65 17.26 -0.37 -11.80
C CYS A 65 15.77 -0.65 -12.02
N VAL A 66 14.97 -0.28 -11.03
CA VAL A 66 13.50 -0.31 -11.07
C VAL A 66 13.02 1.06 -10.63
N ALA A 67 12.69 1.92 -11.60
CA ALA A 67 12.23 3.26 -11.32
C ALA A 67 10.69 3.31 -11.26
N ALA A 68 10.14 3.87 -10.18
CA ALA A 68 8.70 4.00 -10.00
C ALA A 68 8.04 4.80 -11.13
N SER A 69 8.70 5.87 -11.62
CA SER A 69 8.21 6.69 -12.73
C SER A 69 7.95 5.90 -14.01
N ASP A 70 8.78 4.88 -14.27
CA ASP A 70 8.69 4.06 -15.47
C ASP A 70 7.66 2.93 -15.29
N LEU A 71 7.42 2.53 -14.03
CA LEU A 71 6.42 1.51 -13.69
C LEU A 71 4.99 2.05 -13.72
N HIS A 72 4.73 3.26 -13.21
CA HIS A 72 3.36 3.79 -13.09
C HIS A 72 2.56 3.70 -14.39
N PRO A 73 3.07 4.12 -15.58
CA PRO A 73 2.33 3.97 -16.83
C PRO A 73 1.98 2.52 -17.17
N ILE A 74 2.89 1.58 -16.88
CA ILE A 74 2.66 0.15 -17.12
C ILE A 74 1.57 -0.37 -16.19
N LEU A 75 1.65 -0.02 -14.89
CA LEU A 75 0.67 -0.45 -13.90
C LEU A 75 -0.73 0.11 -14.17
N ASP A 76 -0.82 1.33 -14.69
CA ASP A 76 -2.08 1.95 -15.10
C ASP A 76 -2.67 1.26 -16.34
N GLN A 77 -1.84 0.97 -17.34
CA GLN A 77 -2.26 0.33 -18.57
C GLN A 77 -2.67 -1.14 -18.38
N GLN A 78 -2.00 -1.86 -17.47
CA GLN A 78 -2.16 -3.29 -17.27
C GLN A 78 -3.13 -3.64 -16.13
N GLN A 79 -4.02 -2.71 -15.75
CA GLN A 79 -5.03 -2.98 -14.74
C GLN A 79 -5.90 -4.19 -15.15
N PRO A 80 -6.19 -5.13 -14.22
CA PRO A 80 -7.08 -6.24 -14.52
C PRO A 80 -8.43 -5.77 -15.06
N SER A 81 -8.97 -6.48 -16.03
CA SER A 81 -10.26 -6.13 -16.66
C SER A 81 -11.46 -6.22 -15.70
N ASP A 82 -11.31 -6.97 -14.61
CA ASP A 82 -12.31 -7.16 -13.56
C ASP A 82 -12.14 -6.19 -12.38
N CYS A 83 -11.37 -5.11 -12.55
CA CYS A 83 -11.28 -4.05 -11.55
C CYS A 83 -12.63 -3.37 -11.36
N GLU A 84 -13.19 -3.55 -10.16
CA GLU A 84 -14.47 -2.95 -9.79
C GLU A 84 -14.32 -1.45 -9.44
N THR A 85 -15.42 -0.75 -9.59
CA THR A 85 -15.61 0.62 -9.09
C THR A 85 -16.81 0.65 -8.13
N ILE A 86 -16.85 1.62 -7.24
CA ILE A 86 -18.02 1.88 -6.40
C ILE A 86 -18.51 3.30 -6.71
N ALA A 87 -19.77 3.45 -7.07
CA ALA A 87 -20.36 4.73 -7.49
C ALA A 87 -19.56 5.47 -8.59
N GLY A 88 -18.91 4.72 -9.49
CA GLY A 88 -18.06 5.27 -10.56
C GLY A 88 -16.63 5.63 -10.15
N TYR A 89 -16.28 5.48 -8.88
CA TYR A 89 -14.95 5.76 -8.37
C TYR A 89 -14.04 4.53 -8.39
N GLU A 90 -12.80 4.72 -8.79
CA GLU A 90 -11.72 3.79 -8.52
C GLU A 90 -11.31 3.93 -7.05
N VAL A 91 -11.22 2.80 -6.33
CA VAL A 91 -10.91 2.82 -4.90
C VAL A 91 -9.48 2.40 -4.66
N TYR A 92 -8.71 3.28 -4.04
CA TYR A 92 -7.34 3.02 -3.61
C TYR A 92 -7.27 2.96 -2.08
N ALA A 93 -6.38 2.13 -1.56
CA ALA A 93 -6.05 2.10 -0.15
C ALA A 93 -4.59 2.54 0.05
N ILE A 94 -4.37 3.33 1.10
CA ILE A 94 -3.02 3.71 1.53
C ILE A 94 -2.79 3.25 2.95
N ASP A 95 -1.63 2.61 3.17
CA ASP A 95 -1.20 2.20 4.49
C ASP A 95 0.33 2.05 4.56
N THR A 96 0.89 2.03 5.77
CA THR A 96 2.31 1.78 5.98
C THR A 96 2.54 0.43 6.63
N THR A 97 3.57 -0.27 6.15
CA THR A 97 4.02 -1.51 6.79
C THR A 97 5.44 -1.34 7.35
N PRO A 98 5.72 -1.84 8.57
CA PRO A 98 7.07 -1.84 9.12
C PRO A 98 7.92 -2.95 8.49
N ASP A 99 9.19 -2.62 8.30
CA ASP A 99 10.31 -3.55 8.07
C ASP A 99 11.20 -3.52 9.30
N GLU A 100 11.01 -4.48 10.20
CA GLU A 100 11.70 -4.56 11.48
C GLU A 100 13.12 -5.09 11.27
N ARG A 101 14.13 -4.30 11.68
CA ARG A 101 15.54 -4.56 11.45
C ARG A 101 16.40 -4.19 12.69
N PRO A 102 16.12 -4.78 13.88
CA PRO A 102 16.82 -4.42 15.10
C PRO A 102 18.33 -4.68 15.03
N GLU A 103 18.74 -5.79 14.40
CA GLU A 103 20.14 -6.21 14.30
C GLU A 103 20.93 -5.52 13.16
N ALA A 104 20.26 -4.70 12.33
CA ALA A 104 20.89 -4.11 11.15
C ALA A 104 21.63 -2.80 11.48
N GLU A 105 22.65 -2.85 12.32
CA GLU A 105 23.43 -1.66 12.72
C GLU A 105 24.10 -0.91 11.55
N THR A 106 24.30 -1.57 10.42
CA THR A 106 24.83 -0.96 9.20
C THR A 106 23.77 -0.41 8.27
N LEU A 107 22.49 -0.47 8.65
CA LEU A 107 21.37 0.14 7.93
C LEU A 107 21.25 1.61 8.33
N GLU A 108 21.34 2.51 7.34
CA GLU A 108 21.14 3.93 7.51
C GLU A 108 19.68 4.30 7.72
N GLU A 109 19.41 5.36 8.49
CA GLU A 109 18.07 5.87 8.77
C GLU A 109 17.12 4.85 9.44
N ARG A 110 17.66 3.92 10.20
CA ARG A 110 16.88 3.05 11.06
C ARG A 110 16.24 3.86 12.18
N GLY A 111 14.94 3.81 12.32
CA GLY A 111 14.20 4.54 13.34
C GLY A 111 13.40 3.62 14.24
N TYR A 112 12.81 4.17 15.31
CA TYR A 112 11.91 3.41 16.17
C TYR A 112 10.57 3.21 15.50
N LEU A 113 10.14 1.96 15.43
CA LEU A 113 8.83 1.54 14.96
C LEU A 113 7.86 1.62 16.13
N LYS A 114 6.64 2.06 15.85
CA LYS A 114 5.61 2.13 16.88
C LYS A 114 5.21 0.73 17.31
N ALA A 115 5.49 0.37 18.55
CA ALA A 115 5.04 -0.87 19.16
C ALA A 115 3.51 -0.88 19.36
N GLN A 116 2.90 -2.07 19.31
CA GLN A 116 1.57 -2.28 19.85
C GLN A 116 1.64 -2.22 21.39
N LYS A 117 0.46 -2.08 22.03
CA LYS A 117 0.41 -2.06 23.49
C LYS A 117 0.98 -3.38 24.04
N ASN A 118 1.97 -3.29 24.92
CA ASN A 118 2.69 -4.40 25.55
C ASN A 118 3.71 -5.12 24.64
N GLU A 119 4.05 -4.60 23.47
CA GLU A 119 5.17 -5.10 22.68
C GLU A 119 6.40 -4.21 22.84
N PRO A 120 7.62 -4.78 22.79
CA PRO A 120 8.84 -3.99 22.82
C PRO A 120 8.91 -3.09 21.58
N VAL A 121 9.45 -1.88 21.77
CA VAL A 121 9.74 -0.99 20.66
C VAL A 121 10.86 -1.62 19.83
N ARG A 122 10.63 -1.80 18.55
CA ARG A 122 11.60 -2.36 17.62
C ARG A 122 12.14 -1.28 16.69
N GLU A 123 13.31 -1.53 16.15
CA GLU A 123 13.99 -0.65 15.22
C GLU A 123 13.83 -1.14 13.80
N GLY A 124 13.82 -0.22 12.85
CA GLY A 124 13.67 -0.56 11.44
C GLY A 124 13.28 0.63 10.57
N GLN A 125 12.69 0.33 9.44
CA GLN A 125 12.16 1.31 8.50
C GLN A 125 10.67 1.09 8.25
N LYS A 126 10.02 2.04 7.58
CA LYS A 126 8.63 1.92 7.15
C LYS A 126 8.51 2.15 5.66
N PHE A 127 7.57 1.44 5.05
CA PHE A 127 7.22 1.60 3.65
C PHE A 127 5.75 1.95 3.52
N SER A 128 5.46 3.07 2.84
CA SER A 128 4.11 3.49 2.48
C SER A 128 3.71 2.84 1.16
N TRP A 129 2.57 2.20 1.15
CA TRP A 129 2.01 1.51 0.00
C TRP A 129 0.70 2.15 -0.40
N LEU A 130 0.59 2.50 -1.67
CA LEU A 130 -0.65 2.92 -2.31
C LEU A 130 -1.05 1.82 -3.28
N VAL A 131 -2.23 1.24 -3.07
CA VAL A 131 -2.73 0.12 -3.87
C VAL A 131 -4.13 0.39 -4.38
N ARG A 132 -4.46 -0.02 -5.60
CA ARG A 132 -5.83 -0.07 -6.08
C ARG A 132 -6.52 -1.32 -5.55
N LEU A 133 -7.73 -1.20 -5.08
CA LEU A 133 -8.57 -2.32 -4.70
C LEU A 133 -9.21 -2.91 -5.96
N VAL A 134 -9.10 -4.23 -6.18
CA VAL A 134 -9.42 -4.85 -7.46
C VAL A 134 -10.87 -5.32 -7.53
N ALA A 135 -11.26 -6.24 -6.65
CA ALA A 135 -12.62 -6.78 -6.62
C ALA A 135 -13.11 -6.95 -5.19
N GLN A 136 -14.37 -6.54 -4.94
CA GLN A 136 -15.00 -6.69 -3.62
C GLN A 136 -15.08 -8.18 -3.24
N LYS A 137 -15.11 -8.45 -1.93
CA LYS A 137 -15.13 -9.80 -1.36
C LYS A 137 -13.89 -10.66 -1.70
N THR A 138 -12.86 -10.06 -2.28
CA THR A 138 -11.56 -10.69 -2.50
C THR A 138 -10.47 -10.00 -1.68
N SER A 139 -9.31 -10.63 -1.57
CA SER A 139 -8.12 -10.04 -0.95
C SER A 139 -7.16 -9.40 -1.96
N TRP A 140 -7.57 -9.32 -3.23
CA TRP A 140 -6.72 -8.80 -4.28
C TRP A 140 -6.64 -7.29 -4.27
N VAL A 141 -5.42 -6.82 -4.40
CA VAL A 141 -5.08 -5.42 -4.63
C VAL A 141 -4.09 -5.32 -5.79
N ALA A 142 -4.01 -4.18 -6.44
CA ALA A 142 -2.99 -3.87 -7.43
C ALA A 142 -2.03 -2.82 -6.83
N PRO A 143 -0.83 -3.21 -6.37
CA PRO A 143 0.16 -2.26 -5.86
C PRO A 143 0.48 -1.20 -6.93
N TRP A 144 0.29 0.07 -6.60
CA TRP A 144 0.52 1.16 -7.55
C TRP A 144 1.79 1.93 -7.23
N ASP A 145 2.05 2.20 -5.95
CA ASP A 145 3.29 2.85 -5.52
C ASP A 145 3.76 2.32 -4.16
N VAL A 146 5.05 2.18 -4.00
CA VAL A 146 5.69 1.81 -2.73
C VAL A 146 6.89 2.71 -2.46
N ARG A 147 6.94 3.33 -1.27
CA ARG A 147 8.00 4.26 -0.88
C ARG A 147 8.47 4.06 0.53
N ARG A 148 9.76 4.13 0.70
CA ARG A 148 10.35 4.23 2.04
C ARG A 148 9.97 5.57 2.68
N VAL A 149 9.53 5.52 3.92
CA VAL A 149 9.28 6.73 4.74
C VAL A 149 10.63 7.20 5.30
N LYS A 150 11.21 8.22 4.69
CA LYS A 150 12.53 8.77 5.07
C LYS A 150 12.54 9.32 6.50
N SER A 151 13.73 9.45 7.09
CA SER A 151 13.92 9.98 8.44
C SER A 151 13.50 11.44 8.59
N ASP A 152 13.65 12.26 7.55
CA ASP A 152 13.23 13.66 7.46
C ASP A 152 11.74 13.85 7.12
N SER A 153 11.02 12.76 6.85
CA SER A 153 9.61 12.73 6.48
C SER A 153 8.78 11.89 7.48
N ASN A 154 7.50 11.74 7.22
CA ASN A 154 6.60 10.89 7.98
C ASN A 154 5.55 10.24 7.07
N ASP A 155 4.81 9.27 7.62
CA ASP A 155 3.79 8.50 6.91
C ASP A 155 2.81 9.41 6.14
N ASN A 156 2.42 10.54 6.73
CA ASN A 156 1.46 11.47 6.15
C ASN A 156 2.03 12.31 5.00
N GLN A 157 3.28 12.74 5.12
CA GLN A 157 3.98 13.47 4.05
C GLN A 157 4.24 12.56 2.86
N THR A 158 4.79 11.36 3.11
CA THR A 158 5.02 10.37 2.07
C THR A 158 3.73 9.99 1.36
N GLY A 159 2.65 9.75 2.13
CA GLY A 159 1.33 9.46 1.55
C GLY A 159 0.77 10.63 0.72
N ALA A 160 0.94 11.87 1.17
CA ALA A 160 0.50 13.05 0.40
C ALA A 160 1.26 13.19 -0.93
N GLU A 161 2.54 12.85 -0.96
CA GLU A 161 3.33 12.81 -2.21
C GLU A 161 2.82 11.73 -3.18
N GLN A 162 2.47 10.55 -2.68
CA GLN A 162 1.88 9.47 -3.49
C GLN A 162 0.53 9.89 -4.08
N ILE A 163 -0.31 10.59 -3.29
CA ILE A 163 -1.61 11.10 -3.78
C ILE A 163 -1.44 12.14 -4.90
N LYS A 164 -0.45 13.02 -4.81
CA LYS A 164 -0.16 13.99 -5.88
C LYS A 164 0.20 13.32 -7.20
N LEU A 165 0.92 12.20 -7.14
CA LEU A 165 1.28 11.44 -8.34
C LEU A 165 0.08 10.67 -8.92
N LEU A 166 -0.84 10.24 -8.06
CA LEU A 166 -2.05 9.54 -8.48
C LEU A 166 -3.03 10.46 -9.21
N ASP A 167 -3.00 11.77 -8.93
CA ASP A 167 -3.89 12.75 -9.55
C ASP A 167 -3.60 12.86 -11.06
N GLY A 168 -4.64 12.88 -11.88
CA GLY A 168 -4.50 13.00 -13.33
C GLY A 168 -4.08 11.73 -14.09
N GLN A 169 -3.86 10.59 -13.41
CA GLN A 169 -3.44 9.34 -14.08
C GLN A 169 -4.55 8.63 -14.88
N SER A 170 -5.80 8.93 -14.61
CA SER A 170 -6.94 8.45 -15.40
C SER A 170 -8.08 9.47 -15.37
N GLU A 171 -8.99 9.38 -16.33
CA GLU A 171 -10.19 10.25 -16.39
C GLU A 171 -11.20 9.95 -15.27
N ARG A 172 -11.14 8.76 -14.67
CA ARG A 172 -12.07 8.35 -13.61
C ARG A 172 -11.70 8.99 -12.29
N PRO A 173 -12.71 9.46 -11.52
CA PRO A 173 -12.46 9.96 -10.18
C PRO A 173 -12.01 8.82 -9.26
N LYS A 174 -11.14 9.15 -8.31
CA LYS A 174 -10.51 8.20 -7.40
C LYS A 174 -10.86 8.52 -5.96
N VAL A 175 -11.00 7.48 -5.15
CA VAL A 175 -11.13 7.58 -3.70
C VAL A 175 -9.95 6.91 -3.04
N VAL A 176 -9.26 7.61 -2.15
CA VAL A 176 -8.24 7.03 -1.31
C VAL A 176 -8.80 6.79 0.08
N VAL A 177 -8.90 5.50 0.43
CA VAL A 177 -9.33 5.07 1.76
C VAL A 177 -8.11 4.90 2.66
N ALA A 178 -8.14 5.50 3.86
CA ALA A 178 -7.01 5.49 4.77
C ALA A 178 -7.45 5.31 6.24
N ASP A 179 -6.54 4.80 7.05
CA ASP A 179 -6.78 4.60 8.46
C ASP A 179 -6.75 5.91 9.27
N ARG A 180 -6.95 5.81 10.57
CA ARG A 180 -6.95 6.93 11.52
C ARG A 180 -5.62 7.68 11.65
N LEU A 181 -4.52 7.16 11.14
CA LEU A 181 -3.21 7.83 11.16
C LEU A 181 -3.15 8.96 10.13
N TYR A 182 -3.90 8.82 9.05
CA TYR A 182 -3.99 9.80 7.97
C TYR A 182 -5.04 10.89 8.21
N ALA A 183 -5.85 10.81 9.27
CA ALA A 183 -6.83 11.83 9.62
C ALA A 183 -6.18 13.06 10.28
N ASN A 184 -5.32 13.74 9.57
CA ASN A 184 -4.59 14.93 10.05
C ASN A 184 -4.35 15.94 8.93
N ALA A 185 -4.00 17.18 9.32
CA ALA A 185 -3.86 18.28 8.38
C ALA A 185 -2.72 18.09 7.36
N VAL A 186 -1.67 17.37 7.69
CA VAL A 186 -0.51 17.17 6.78
C VAL A 186 -0.94 16.34 5.57
N PHE A 187 -1.61 15.21 5.80
CA PHE A 187 -2.10 14.36 4.74
C PHE A 187 -3.28 14.99 4.00
N LEU A 188 -4.27 15.50 4.76
CA LEU A 188 -5.50 16.01 4.16
C LEU A 188 -5.31 17.29 3.35
N ALA A 189 -4.24 18.06 3.58
CA ALA A 189 -3.96 19.27 2.81
C ALA A 189 -3.77 19.00 1.31
N VAL A 190 -3.33 17.80 0.92
CA VAL A 190 -3.16 17.44 -0.49
C VAL A 190 -4.47 17.50 -1.27
N PHE A 191 -5.60 17.18 -0.62
CA PHE A 191 -6.93 17.19 -1.25
C PHE A 191 -7.50 18.60 -1.50
N LEU A 192 -6.75 19.65 -1.14
CA LEU A 192 -7.02 21.02 -1.58
C LEU A 192 -6.43 21.35 -2.96
N VAL A 193 -5.50 20.56 -3.44
CA VAL A 193 -4.76 20.83 -4.68
C VAL A 193 -4.96 19.76 -5.77
N VAL A 194 -5.27 18.52 -5.39
CA VAL A 194 -5.65 17.47 -6.35
C VAL A 194 -7.11 17.63 -6.77
N GLN A 195 -7.42 17.24 -8.01
CA GLN A 195 -8.72 17.48 -8.61
C GLN A 195 -9.56 16.22 -8.78
N SER A 196 -8.91 15.10 -9.11
CA SER A 196 -9.59 13.84 -9.44
C SER A 196 -9.57 12.82 -8.28
N VAL A 197 -8.96 13.17 -7.13
CA VAL A 197 -8.77 12.27 -5.99
C VAL A 197 -9.44 12.82 -4.74
N PHE A 198 -10.21 11.98 -4.06
CA PHE A 198 -10.92 12.32 -2.83
C PHE A 198 -10.48 11.44 -1.66
N ALA A 199 -10.53 11.96 -0.45
CA ALA A 199 -10.21 11.23 0.76
C ALA A 199 -11.44 10.64 1.43
N LEU A 200 -11.33 9.38 1.87
CA LEU A 200 -12.23 8.75 2.82
C LEU A 200 -11.40 8.18 3.97
N VAL A 201 -11.27 8.95 5.05
CA VAL A 201 -10.36 8.61 6.15
C VAL A 201 -11.12 8.29 7.44
N ARG A 202 -10.61 7.32 8.21
CA ARG A 202 -11.16 7.01 9.52
C ARG A 202 -10.75 8.08 10.54
N LEU A 203 -11.71 8.58 11.30
CA LEU A 203 -11.48 9.54 12.35
C LEU A 203 -11.23 8.85 13.70
N ARG A 204 -10.37 9.44 14.53
CA ARG A 204 -10.26 9.09 15.95
C ARG A 204 -11.37 9.78 16.72
N ARG A 205 -11.88 9.15 17.78
CA ARG A 205 -12.95 9.72 18.61
C ARG A 205 -12.61 11.08 19.23
N ASN A 206 -11.34 11.32 19.51
CA ASN A 206 -10.87 12.58 20.10
C ASN A 206 -10.63 13.71 19.08
N ILE A 207 -10.83 13.45 17.79
CA ILE A 207 -10.79 14.50 16.77
C ILE A 207 -12.04 15.38 16.93
N THR A 208 -11.83 16.68 16.78
CA THR A 208 -12.89 17.67 16.69
C THR A 208 -12.86 18.30 15.32
N LEU A 209 -14.03 18.41 14.70
CA LEU A 209 -14.25 19.18 13.49
C LEU A 209 -14.88 20.53 13.83
N ARG A 210 -15.07 21.36 12.85
CA ARG A 210 -15.71 22.65 12.94
C ARG A 210 -16.82 22.74 11.91
N GLU A 211 -17.92 23.35 12.29
CA GLU A 211 -18.98 23.76 11.37
C GLU A 211 -18.55 24.98 10.55
N GLN A 212 -19.26 25.27 9.48
CA GLN A 212 -19.06 26.49 8.72
C GLN A 212 -19.40 27.72 9.59
N PRO A 213 -18.63 28.80 9.48
CA PRO A 213 -18.96 30.03 10.18
C PRO A 213 -20.30 30.61 9.70
N LYS A 214 -21.05 31.21 10.59
CA LYS A 214 -22.20 31.98 10.20
C LYS A 214 -21.75 33.18 9.35
N PRO A 215 -22.55 33.59 8.35
CA PRO A 215 -22.28 34.81 7.59
C PRO A 215 -22.09 36.01 8.52
N LYS A 216 -21.11 36.83 8.20
CA LYS A 216 -20.87 38.06 8.99
C LYS A 216 -22.00 39.02 8.75
N PRO A 217 -22.63 39.60 9.81
CA PRO A 217 -23.64 40.61 9.65
C PRO A 217 -23.10 41.81 8.86
N ALA A 218 -23.95 42.39 8.00
CA ALA A 218 -23.57 43.60 7.26
C ALA A 218 -23.23 44.74 8.21
N GLY A 219 -22.18 45.51 7.88
CA GLY A 219 -21.70 46.63 8.70
C GLY A 219 -20.85 46.26 9.93
N SER A 220 -20.67 44.97 10.27
CA SER A 220 -19.82 44.58 11.39
C SER A 220 -18.33 44.74 11.07
N ARG A 221 -17.50 45.22 12.04
CA ARG A 221 -16.05 45.41 11.91
C ARG A 221 -15.26 44.10 12.17
N GLY A 222 -14.03 44.05 11.71
CA GLY A 222 -13.12 42.92 11.95
C GLY A 222 -13.09 41.85 10.84
N ALA A 223 -12.17 40.91 10.87
CA ALA A 223 -12.06 39.82 9.91
C ALA A 223 -13.23 38.80 10.05
N PRO A 224 -13.70 38.17 8.96
CA PRO A 224 -14.67 37.09 9.04
C PRO A 224 -14.18 35.92 9.90
N CYS A 225 -15.07 35.32 10.67
CA CYS A 225 -14.77 34.10 11.39
C CYS A 225 -14.43 32.97 10.40
N LYS A 226 -13.35 32.23 10.68
CA LYS A 226 -12.92 31.08 9.86
C LYS A 226 -13.66 29.78 10.24
N HIS A 227 -14.28 29.73 11.42
CA HIS A 227 -14.84 28.51 12.00
C HIS A 227 -16.17 28.82 12.70
N GLY A 228 -17.12 27.89 12.57
CA GLY A 228 -18.33 27.84 13.34
C GLY A 228 -18.18 27.02 14.63
N ALA A 229 -19.26 26.41 15.09
CA ALA A 229 -19.31 25.60 16.30
C ALA A 229 -18.34 24.40 16.27
N VAL A 230 -18.01 23.92 17.47
CA VAL A 230 -17.19 22.72 17.63
C VAL A 230 -18.06 21.48 17.45
N PHE A 231 -17.67 20.59 16.54
CA PHE A 231 -18.31 19.29 16.35
C PHE A 231 -17.43 18.20 16.93
N LYS A 232 -17.93 17.45 17.92
CA LYS A 232 -17.23 16.36 18.61
C LYS A 232 -17.80 15.01 18.20
N MET A 233 -16.97 14.05 17.78
CA MET A 233 -17.40 12.70 17.37
C MET A 233 -18.16 11.95 18.47
N GLY A 234 -17.80 12.14 19.75
CA GLY A 234 -18.46 11.44 20.89
C GLY A 234 -19.76 12.08 21.36
N ALA A 235 -20.01 13.34 20.99
CA ALA A 235 -21.20 14.13 21.35
C ALA A 235 -21.41 15.20 20.26
N PRO A 236 -22.05 14.83 19.13
CA PRO A 236 -22.35 15.75 18.05
C PRO A 236 -23.14 16.97 18.54
N SER A 237 -22.78 18.15 18.07
CA SER A 237 -23.42 19.42 18.44
C SER A 237 -24.83 19.58 17.87
N ARG A 238 -25.20 18.78 16.87
CA ARG A 238 -26.48 18.81 16.19
C ARG A 238 -26.93 17.42 15.73
N GLN A 239 -28.18 17.29 15.37
CA GLN A 239 -28.70 16.07 14.75
C GLN A 239 -28.05 15.82 13.39
N PRO A 240 -27.97 14.56 12.95
CA PRO A 240 -27.47 14.24 11.63
C PRO A 240 -28.36 14.86 10.53
N ASP A 241 -27.73 15.32 9.46
CA ASP A 241 -28.46 15.85 8.30
C ASP A 241 -29.14 14.72 7.52
N ARG A 242 -28.56 13.52 7.58
CA ARG A 242 -29.08 12.32 6.91
C ARG A 242 -28.79 11.09 7.75
N THR A 243 -29.80 10.23 7.88
CA THR A 243 -29.64 8.90 8.52
C THR A 243 -30.29 7.86 7.61
N GLU A 244 -29.59 6.76 7.39
CA GLU A 244 -30.13 5.62 6.67
C GLU A 244 -29.58 4.29 7.21
N THR A 245 -30.32 3.22 6.93
CA THR A 245 -29.95 1.86 7.33
C THR A 245 -29.90 0.98 6.09
N PHE A 246 -28.83 0.19 5.97
CA PHE A 246 -28.69 -0.76 4.86
C PHE A 246 -28.12 -2.10 5.37
N PHE A 247 -28.13 -3.10 4.50
CA PHE A 247 -27.56 -4.41 4.77
C PHE A 247 -26.31 -4.66 3.91
N LEU A 248 -25.25 -5.11 4.55
CA LEU A 248 -24.07 -5.63 3.88
C LEU A 248 -23.99 -7.13 4.18
N GLY A 249 -24.46 -7.95 3.23
CA GLY A 249 -24.77 -9.34 3.51
C GLY A 249 -25.83 -9.44 4.62
N LEU A 250 -25.53 -10.20 5.67
CA LEU A 250 -26.42 -10.33 6.84
C LEU A 250 -26.23 -9.23 7.89
N GLN A 251 -25.25 -8.35 7.72
CA GLN A 251 -24.93 -7.33 8.70
C GLN A 251 -25.77 -6.07 8.46
N LYS A 252 -26.63 -5.73 9.41
CA LYS A 252 -27.39 -4.46 9.44
C LYS A 252 -26.48 -3.32 9.89
N ILE A 253 -26.46 -2.22 9.15
CA ILE A 253 -25.60 -1.05 9.40
C ILE A 253 -26.45 0.21 9.37
N ARG A 254 -26.33 1.03 10.41
CA ARG A 254 -26.92 2.38 10.45
C ARG A 254 -25.84 3.40 10.16
N LEU A 255 -26.15 4.34 9.28
CA LEU A 255 -25.29 5.42 8.82
C LEU A 255 -25.92 6.75 9.23
N SER A 256 -25.15 7.63 9.85
CA SER A 256 -25.57 9.00 10.15
C SER A 256 -24.52 9.98 9.64
N ALA A 257 -24.94 10.98 8.88
CA ALA A 257 -24.05 11.90 8.20
C ALA A 257 -24.28 13.36 8.64
N TRP A 258 -23.19 14.08 8.78
CA TRP A 258 -23.16 15.53 9.06
C TRP A 258 -22.34 16.21 7.99
N HIS A 259 -22.96 17.09 7.23
CA HIS A 259 -22.38 17.81 6.11
C HIS A 259 -21.66 19.10 6.55
N LYS A 260 -20.86 19.66 5.64
CA LYS A 260 -20.21 20.98 5.76
C LYS A 260 -19.34 21.14 7.00
N LEU A 261 -18.61 20.07 7.34
CA LEU A 261 -17.63 20.05 8.42
C LEU A 261 -16.20 20.23 7.87
N HIS A 262 -15.29 20.75 8.69
CA HIS A 262 -13.88 20.90 8.32
C HIS A 262 -12.95 20.74 9.52
N PHE A 263 -11.68 20.43 9.25
CA PHE A 263 -10.65 20.45 10.27
C PHE A 263 -10.25 21.89 10.61
N ARG A 264 -9.96 22.16 11.88
CA ARG A 264 -9.53 23.51 12.32
C ARG A 264 -8.35 24.07 11.52
N LYS A 265 -7.38 23.22 11.16
CA LYS A 265 -6.19 23.61 10.38
C LYS A 265 -6.44 23.69 8.87
N LEU A 266 -7.58 23.22 8.39
CA LEU A 266 -7.94 23.15 6.97
C LEU A 266 -9.38 23.66 6.74
N PRO A 267 -9.65 24.96 6.98
CA PRO A 267 -11.01 25.50 6.88
C PRO A 267 -11.59 25.47 5.45
N LYS A 268 -10.72 25.39 4.44
CA LYS A 268 -11.13 25.31 3.02
C LYS A 268 -11.48 23.88 2.58
N LEU A 269 -11.02 22.85 3.30
CA LEU A 269 -11.35 21.45 3.02
C LEU A 269 -12.66 21.09 3.71
N ILE A 270 -13.75 21.33 3.02
CA ILE A 270 -15.09 21.04 3.50
C ILE A 270 -15.42 19.59 3.17
N GLY A 271 -15.98 18.86 4.12
CA GLY A 271 -16.36 17.47 3.93
C GLY A 271 -17.53 17.06 4.81
N LEU A 272 -17.80 15.77 4.78
CA LEU A 272 -18.86 15.09 5.50
C LEU A 272 -18.27 14.18 6.56
N ALA A 273 -18.76 14.24 7.80
CA ALA A 273 -18.51 13.23 8.81
C ALA A 273 -19.59 12.15 8.76
N LEU A 274 -19.19 10.89 8.67
CA LEU A 274 -20.08 9.73 8.62
C LEU A 274 -19.85 8.85 9.84
N GLN A 275 -20.90 8.64 10.62
CA GLN A 275 -20.94 7.65 11.69
C GLN A 275 -21.47 6.34 11.14
N VAL A 276 -20.76 5.24 11.42
CA VAL A 276 -21.12 3.90 10.99
C VAL A 276 -21.33 3.03 12.23
N GLU A 277 -22.53 2.52 12.41
CA GLU A 277 -22.93 1.67 13.52
C GLU A 277 -23.37 0.30 13.02
N PHE A 278 -22.68 -0.73 13.45
CA PHE A 278 -23.05 -2.11 13.19
C PHE A 278 -24.07 -2.58 14.21
N LEU A 279 -25.22 -3.03 13.74
CA LEU A 279 -26.34 -3.42 14.59
C LEU A 279 -26.48 -4.94 14.70
N LYS A 280 -26.89 -5.43 15.85
CA LYS A 280 -27.34 -6.81 16.04
C LYS A 280 -28.77 -6.97 15.52
N ALA A 281 -29.29 -8.20 15.52
CA ALA A 281 -30.65 -8.49 15.08
C ALA A 281 -31.73 -7.75 15.93
N ASP A 282 -31.45 -7.56 17.23
CA ASP A 282 -32.31 -6.83 18.15
C ASP A 282 -32.24 -5.29 17.99
N GLY A 283 -31.42 -4.79 17.06
CA GLY A 283 -31.21 -3.36 16.83
C GLY A 283 -30.19 -2.70 17.76
N SER A 284 -29.67 -3.42 18.75
CA SER A 284 -28.59 -2.93 19.62
C SER A 284 -27.26 -2.85 18.89
N LEU A 285 -26.32 -2.07 19.42
CA LEU A 285 -24.98 -1.93 18.83
C LEU A 285 -24.19 -3.24 18.96
N ARG A 286 -23.59 -3.70 17.86
CA ARG A 286 -22.67 -4.84 17.85
C ARG A 286 -21.33 -4.49 18.52
N TYR A 287 -20.86 -3.26 18.33
CA TYR A 287 -19.63 -2.74 18.91
C TYR A 287 -19.95 -1.56 19.84
N GLN A 288 -19.27 -1.47 20.95
CA GLN A 288 -19.47 -0.39 21.95
C GLN A 288 -19.26 1.03 21.38
N ARG A 289 -18.52 1.15 20.30
CA ARG A 289 -18.15 2.43 19.72
C ARG A 289 -18.40 2.43 18.22
N PRO A 290 -19.08 3.45 17.70
CA PRO A 290 -19.25 3.63 16.27
C PRO A 290 -17.90 3.93 15.59
N MET A 291 -17.82 3.60 14.32
CA MET A 291 -16.74 4.02 13.45
C MET A 291 -17.09 5.38 12.85
N TRP A 292 -16.11 6.29 12.80
CA TRP A 292 -16.27 7.59 12.19
C TRP A 292 -15.37 7.73 10.97
N LEU A 293 -15.93 8.25 9.88
CA LEU A 293 -15.24 8.51 8.63
C LEU A 293 -15.37 10.00 8.29
N PHE A 294 -14.38 10.51 7.52
CA PHE A 294 -14.43 11.84 6.93
C PHE A 294 -14.27 11.72 5.42
N TRP A 295 -15.22 12.26 4.69
CA TRP A 295 -15.30 12.24 3.24
C TRP A 295 -15.10 13.66 2.67
N THR A 296 -14.21 13.81 1.68
CA THR A 296 -13.90 15.12 1.07
C THR A 296 -14.50 15.32 -0.32
N GLY A 297 -15.15 14.31 -0.86
CA GLY A 297 -15.75 14.38 -2.19
C GLY A 297 -17.21 14.87 -2.18
N PRO A 298 -17.90 14.75 -3.32
CA PRO A 298 -19.27 15.22 -3.49
C PRO A 298 -20.25 14.60 -2.49
N GLU A 299 -21.21 15.42 -2.02
CA GLU A 299 -22.26 14.98 -1.10
C GLU A 299 -23.31 14.07 -1.77
N THR A 300 -23.27 13.96 -3.10
CA THR A 300 -24.16 13.12 -3.92
C THR A 300 -23.87 11.63 -3.82
N VAL A 301 -22.68 11.24 -3.35
CA VAL A 301 -22.30 9.82 -3.17
C VAL A 301 -23.17 9.22 -2.07
N ALA A 302 -23.75 8.04 -2.34
CA ALA A 302 -24.60 7.36 -1.38
C ALA A 302 -23.80 6.92 -0.14
N LEU A 303 -24.38 7.10 1.06
CA LEU A 303 -23.72 6.75 2.33
C LEU A 303 -23.33 5.26 2.40
N PRO A 304 -24.15 4.31 1.92
CA PRO A 304 -23.76 2.90 1.81
C PRO A 304 -22.50 2.67 0.99
N ASP A 305 -22.30 3.42 -0.11
CA ASP A 305 -21.13 3.27 -0.96
C ASP A 305 -19.87 3.78 -0.26
N LEU A 306 -19.94 4.89 0.46
CA LEU A 306 -18.84 5.35 1.30
C LEU A 306 -18.46 4.30 2.36
N CYS A 307 -19.47 3.69 2.98
CA CYS A 307 -19.24 2.61 3.94
C CYS A 307 -18.57 1.39 3.27
N ARG A 308 -19.05 0.96 2.10
CA ARG A 308 -18.48 -0.15 1.33
C ARG A 308 -17.03 0.12 0.93
N MET A 309 -16.75 1.31 0.37
CA MET A 309 -15.39 1.73 0.01
C MET A 309 -14.44 1.63 1.20
N TYR A 310 -14.84 2.13 2.36
CA TYR A 310 -14.00 2.10 3.55
C TYR A 310 -13.77 0.67 4.07
N LEU A 311 -14.80 -0.16 4.11
CA LEU A 311 -14.69 -1.54 4.57
C LEU A 311 -13.81 -2.38 3.62
N TRP A 312 -13.82 -2.04 2.34
CA TRP A 312 -12.96 -2.70 1.35
C TRP A 312 -11.46 -2.46 1.60
N ARG A 313 -11.07 -1.37 2.28
CA ARG A 313 -9.68 -1.08 2.68
C ARG A 313 -8.96 -2.29 3.31
N PHE A 314 -9.70 -3.15 3.98
CA PHE A 314 -9.10 -4.31 4.67
C PHE A 314 -8.33 -5.26 3.73
N ALA A 315 -8.58 -5.19 2.43
CA ALA A 315 -7.85 -5.97 1.43
C ALA A 315 -6.33 -5.69 1.44
N ILE A 316 -5.89 -4.45 1.75
CA ILE A 316 -4.45 -4.13 1.83
C ILE A 316 -3.75 -4.88 2.98
N GLU A 317 -4.45 -5.10 4.10
CA GLU A 317 -3.90 -5.85 5.24
C GLU A 317 -3.71 -7.34 4.90
N HIS A 318 -4.62 -7.91 4.10
CA HIS A 318 -4.47 -9.26 3.56
C HIS A 318 -3.30 -9.36 2.57
N ALA A 319 -3.14 -8.36 1.71
CA ALA A 319 -2.02 -8.31 0.77
C ALA A 319 -0.67 -8.22 1.51
N PHE A 320 -0.55 -7.38 2.54
CA PHE A 320 0.65 -7.33 3.38
C PHE A 320 0.94 -8.66 4.06
N ARG A 321 -0.08 -9.31 4.61
CA ARG A 321 0.07 -10.64 5.21
C ARG A 321 0.62 -11.64 4.20
N PHE A 322 0.02 -11.70 3.00
CA PHE A 322 0.47 -12.58 1.94
C PHE A 322 1.90 -12.28 1.51
N MET A 323 2.23 -11.02 1.22
CA MET A 323 3.58 -10.64 0.81
C MET A 323 4.64 -10.95 1.88
N LYS A 324 4.32 -10.75 3.15
CA LYS A 324 5.24 -11.11 4.27
C LYS A 324 5.42 -12.62 4.41
N GLN A 325 4.36 -13.40 4.30
CA GLN A 325 4.38 -14.84 4.54
C GLN A 325 4.88 -15.64 3.34
N HIS A 326 4.60 -15.19 2.12
CA HIS A 326 4.86 -15.95 0.89
C HIS A 326 5.94 -15.32 0.01
N LEU A 327 5.95 -14.01 -0.17
CA LEU A 327 6.93 -13.31 -1.01
C LEU A 327 8.16 -12.80 -0.24
N GLY A 328 8.24 -13.09 1.07
CA GLY A 328 9.39 -12.71 1.89
C GLY A 328 9.60 -11.20 1.99
N LEU A 329 8.54 -10.38 2.02
CA LEU A 329 8.64 -8.92 2.06
C LEU A 329 9.63 -8.41 3.12
N ASN A 330 9.68 -9.07 4.28
CA ASN A 330 10.56 -8.74 5.41
C ASN A 330 11.72 -9.77 5.55
N ALA A 331 11.93 -10.66 4.57
CA ALA A 331 12.94 -11.72 4.66
C ALA A 331 14.33 -11.29 4.15
N HIS A 332 14.45 -10.09 3.60
CA HIS A 332 15.73 -9.56 3.13
C HIS A 332 16.65 -9.17 4.30
N CYS A 333 17.96 -9.36 4.12
CA CYS A 333 18.97 -8.89 5.06
C CYS A 333 19.78 -7.70 4.50
N LEU A 334 19.15 -6.89 3.65
CA LEU A 334 19.77 -5.74 2.99
C LEU A 334 20.03 -4.60 3.98
N THR A 335 21.08 -3.84 3.73
CA THR A 335 21.48 -2.70 4.58
C THR A 335 21.60 -1.38 3.79
N GLU A 336 21.32 -1.42 2.49
CA GLU A 336 21.34 -0.24 1.63
C GLU A 336 19.89 0.16 1.27
N ASN A 337 19.56 1.43 1.48
CA ASN A 337 18.21 1.93 1.31
C ASN A 337 17.65 1.69 -0.10
N ASP A 338 18.47 1.87 -1.14
CA ASP A 338 18.03 1.67 -2.53
C ASP A 338 17.81 0.18 -2.86
N ALA A 339 18.64 -0.69 -2.30
CA ALA A 339 18.46 -2.14 -2.43
C ALA A 339 17.17 -2.61 -1.75
N ILE A 340 16.85 -2.07 -0.56
CA ILE A 340 15.60 -2.38 0.14
C ILE A 340 14.40 -1.83 -0.64
N GLN A 341 14.47 -0.59 -1.13
CA GLN A 341 13.41 -0.01 -1.94
C GLN A 341 13.16 -0.85 -3.20
N ARG A 342 14.22 -1.34 -3.84
CA ARG A 342 14.14 -2.25 -5.00
C ARG A 342 13.50 -3.58 -4.63
N TRP A 343 13.88 -4.17 -3.49
CA TRP A 343 13.25 -5.39 -2.97
C TRP A 343 11.74 -5.24 -2.82
N MET A 344 11.28 -4.12 -2.25
CA MET A 344 9.84 -3.85 -2.10
C MET A 344 9.13 -3.81 -3.46
N TRP A 345 9.76 -3.20 -4.47
CA TRP A 345 9.22 -3.20 -5.83
C TRP A 345 9.22 -4.58 -6.48
N LEU A 346 10.26 -5.38 -6.28
CA LEU A 346 10.29 -6.76 -6.80
C LEU A 346 9.17 -7.61 -6.21
N CYS A 347 8.90 -7.47 -4.90
CA CYS A 347 7.75 -8.13 -4.27
C CYS A 347 6.41 -7.62 -4.85
N ALA A 348 6.28 -6.32 -5.09
CA ALA A 348 5.10 -5.74 -5.72
C ALA A 348 4.87 -6.28 -7.14
N LEU A 349 5.93 -6.38 -7.96
CA LEU A 349 5.87 -6.92 -9.33
C LEU A 349 5.56 -8.42 -9.35
N ALA A 350 6.10 -9.19 -8.43
CA ALA A 350 5.73 -10.60 -8.26
C ALA A 350 4.25 -10.76 -7.88
N TYR A 351 3.75 -9.91 -6.99
CA TYR A 351 2.33 -9.87 -6.64
C TYR A 351 1.45 -9.49 -7.84
N TRP A 352 1.91 -8.56 -8.71
CA TRP A 352 1.25 -8.23 -9.97
C TRP A 352 1.18 -9.41 -10.93
N GLN A 353 2.24 -10.22 -11.05
CA GLN A 353 2.19 -11.43 -11.87
C GLN A 353 1.11 -12.39 -11.35
N LEU A 354 1.03 -12.62 -10.03
CA LEU A 354 -0.03 -13.44 -9.42
C LEU A 354 -1.41 -12.86 -9.69
N LEU A 355 -1.56 -11.54 -9.59
CA LEU A 355 -2.83 -10.85 -9.84
C LEU A 355 -3.31 -11.10 -11.28
N LEU A 356 -2.42 -10.92 -12.26
CA LEU A 356 -2.78 -11.05 -13.69
C LEU A 356 -3.03 -12.50 -14.11
N MET A 357 -2.37 -13.47 -13.48
CA MET A 357 -2.62 -14.89 -13.78
C MET A 357 -3.82 -15.50 -13.04
N GLY A 358 -4.47 -14.74 -12.16
CA GLY A 358 -5.52 -15.24 -11.27
C GLY A 358 -6.75 -15.86 -11.94
N HIS A 359 -6.98 -15.56 -13.22
CA HIS A 359 -8.07 -16.16 -14.03
C HIS A 359 -7.60 -17.31 -14.94
N GLU A 360 -6.28 -17.46 -15.11
CA GLU A 360 -5.71 -18.40 -16.07
C GLU A 360 -5.11 -19.65 -15.40
N VAL A 361 -4.91 -19.59 -14.08
CA VAL A 361 -4.25 -20.64 -13.31
C VAL A 361 -5.27 -21.49 -12.58
N GLU A 362 -5.07 -22.82 -12.63
CA GLU A 362 -5.82 -23.76 -11.81
C GLU A 362 -5.19 -23.90 -10.42
N ASP A 363 -6.03 -23.99 -9.38
CA ASP A 363 -5.56 -24.28 -8.02
C ASP A 363 -5.09 -25.74 -7.93
N LEU A 364 -3.78 -25.92 -7.85
CA LEU A 364 -3.14 -27.24 -7.68
C LEU A 364 -3.18 -27.65 -6.20
N CYS A 365 -4.37 -27.78 -5.66
CA CYS A 365 -4.54 -28.20 -4.28
C CYS A 365 -4.06 -29.66 -4.09
N PRO A 366 -3.16 -29.95 -3.13
CA PRO A 366 -2.77 -31.33 -2.83
C PRO A 366 -3.98 -32.15 -2.40
N ALA A 367 -4.03 -33.44 -2.80
CA ALA A 367 -5.16 -34.34 -2.53
C ALA A 367 -5.44 -34.53 -1.03
N TRP A 368 -4.42 -34.37 -0.17
CA TRP A 368 -4.52 -34.49 1.30
C TRP A 368 -4.98 -33.20 1.97
N TYR A 369 -5.00 -32.07 1.26
CA TYR A 369 -5.40 -30.78 1.81
C TYR A 369 -6.93 -30.64 1.70
N PRO A 370 -7.65 -30.29 2.79
CA PRO A 370 -9.09 -30.13 2.75
C PRO A 370 -9.45 -28.86 1.96
N CYS A 371 -9.32 -28.90 0.64
CA CYS A 371 -9.79 -27.83 -0.24
C CYS A 371 -11.32 -27.85 -0.25
N LYS A 372 -11.92 -26.94 0.49
CA LYS A 372 -13.30 -26.56 0.21
C LYS A 372 -13.27 -25.84 -1.16
N ARG A 373 -13.61 -26.55 -2.21
CA ARG A 373 -13.96 -25.94 -3.50
C ARG A 373 -15.27 -25.20 -3.27
N ASP A 374 -15.16 -23.94 -2.93
CA ASP A 374 -16.28 -23.02 -2.91
C ASP A 374 -16.59 -22.75 -4.38
N SER A 375 -17.59 -23.44 -4.93
CA SER A 375 -18.04 -23.28 -6.32
C SER A 375 -18.46 -21.84 -6.64
N ASP A 376 -18.73 -21.04 -5.62
CA ASP A 376 -19.19 -19.66 -5.72
C ASP A 376 -18.05 -18.63 -5.69
N LYS A 377 -16.77 -19.06 -5.61
CA LYS A 377 -15.65 -18.13 -5.67
C LYS A 377 -15.40 -17.65 -7.09
N VAL A 378 -15.70 -16.40 -7.32
CA VAL A 378 -15.47 -15.70 -8.59
C VAL A 378 -13.98 -15.63 -8.95
N ARG A 379 -13.07 -15.70 -7.96
CA ARG A 379 -11.62 -15.57 -8.15
C ARG A 379 -10.81 -16.34 -7.10
N LEU A 380 -9.74 -17.01 -7.55
CA LEU A 380 -8.80 -17.67 -6.65
C LEU A 380 -8.08 -16.65 -5.75
N THR A 381 -7.73 -17.04 -4.53
CA THR A 381 -6.91 -16.22 -3.63
C THR A 381 -5.44 -16.19 -4.09
N PRO A 382 -4.62 -15.20 -3.67
CA PRO A 382 -3.20 -15.14 -4.03
C PRO A 382 -2.43 -16.44 -3.78
N GLY A 383 -2.67 -17.11 -2.64
CA GLY A 383 -2.02 -18.38 -2.33
C GLY A 383 -2.49 -19.55 -3.20
N GLN A 384 -3.75 -19.55 -3.64
CA GLN A 384 -4.25 -20.55 -4.57
C GLN A 384 -3.62 -20.38 -5.96
N VAL A 385 -3.53 -19.14 -6.44
CA VAL A 385 -2.86 -18.82 -7.70
C VAL A 385 -1.38 -19.20 -7.64
N GLN A 386 -0.69 -18.91 -6.52
CA GLN A 386 0.72 -19.21 -6.36
C GLN A 386 1.02 -20.71 -6.48
N ARG A 387 0.14 -21.59 -5.98
CA ARG A 387 0.32 -23.06 -6.13
C ARG A 387 0.37 -23.52 -7.58
N GLY A 388 -0.36 -22.87 -8.48
CA GLY A 388 -0.33 -23.16 -9.92
C GLY A 388 0.72 -22.36 -10.71
N ALA A 389 1.32 -21.34 -10.12
CA ALA A 389 2.14 -20.36 -10.83
C ALA A 389 3.38 -20.98 -11.51
N THR A 390 4.04 -21.95 -10.89
CA THR A 390 5.25 -22.61 -11.45
C THR A 390 4.98 -23.19 -12.84
N ARG A 391 3.94 -24.01 -12.96
CA ARG A 391 3.58 -24.63 -14.26
C ARG A 391 3.20 -23.58 -15.28
N PHE A 392 2.50 -22.53 -14.84
CA PHE A 392 2.04 -21.47 -15.73
C PHE A 392 3.22 -20.64 -16.26
N ILE A 393 4.13 -20.18 -15.40
CA ILE A 393 5.31 -19.38 -15.78
C ILE A 393 6.23 -20.17 -16.72
N VAL A 394 6.47 -21.46 -16.44
CA VAL A 394 7.29 -22.32 -17.31
C VAL A 394 6.67 -22.46 -18.71
N LYS A 395 5.34 -22.69 -18.78
CA LYS A 395 4.63 -22.77 -20.06
C LYS A 395 4.62 -21.45 -20.83
N LEU A 396 4.49 -20.33 -20.11
CA LEU A 396 4.46 -18.98 -20.69
C LEU A 396 5.81 -18.61 -21.33
N GLY A 397 6.92 -19.12 -20.79
CA GLY A 397 8.24 -18.71 -21.17
C GLY A 397 8.64 -17.36 -20.60
N THR A 398 9.72 -16.76 -21.10
CA THR A 398 10.27 -15.51 -20.58
C THR A 398 10.88 -14.66 -21.70
N PRO A 399 10.71 -13.32 -21.70
CA PRO A 399 11.43 -12.42 -22.61
C PRO A 399 12.93 -12.27 -22.26
N ALA A 400 13.36 -12.69 -21.04
CA ALA A 400 14.75 -12.58 -20.63
C ALA A 400 15.65 -13.54 -21.41
N SER A 401 16.82 -13.05 -21.80
CA SER A 401 17.83 -13.84 -22.52
C SER A 401 18.37 -15.00 -21.69
N ALA A 402 18.75 -16.08 -22.36
CA ALA A 402 19.39 -17.21 -21.69
C ALA A 402 20.68 -16.79 -20.98
N PRO A 403 21.02 -17.43 -19.84
CA PRO A 403 22.26 -17.16 -19.15
C PRO A 403 23.46 -17.46 -20.06
N ARG A 404 24.42 -16.55 -20.11
CA ARG A 404 25.68 -16.79 -20.81
C ARG A 404 26.58 -17.69 -19.94
N PRO A 405 27.34 -18.65 -20.52
CA PRO A 405 28.33 -19.36 -19.80
C PRO A 405 29.33 -18.38 -19.18
N ALA A 406 29.55 -18.46 -17.88
CA ALA A 406 30.55 -17.66 -17.18
C ALA A 406 31.68 -18.55 -16.69
N GLY A 407 32.91 -18.19 -16.97
CA GLY A 407 34.10 -18.80 -16.40
C GLY A 407 34.13 -18.68 -14.87
N LYS A 408 35.14 -19.28 -14.25
CA LYS A 408 35.44 -19.07 -12.82
C LYS A 408 35.94 -17.62 -12.66
N GLY A 409 35.29 -16.85 -11.79
CA GLY A 409 35.78 -15.53 -11.40
C GLY A 409 37.13 -15.67 -10.69
N GLN A 410 37.97 -14.63 -10.74
CA GLN A 410 39.29 -14.62 -10.11
C GLN A 410 39.25 -14.84 -8.57
N GLY A 411 38.07 -14.68 -7.98
CA GLY A 411 37.90 -14.72 -6.52
C GLY A 411 38.55 -13.51 -5.82
N ARG A 412 38.62 -13.56 -4.51
CA ARG A 412 39.31 -12.54 -3.72
C ARG A 412 40.81 -12.86 -3.65
N ALA A 413 41.65 -11.82 -3.71
CA ALA A 413 43.06 -11.95 -3.50
C ALA A 413 43.36 -12.61 -2.13
N LYS A 414 44.41 -13.46 -2.04
CA LYS A 414 44.81 -14.10 -0.79
C LYS A 414 45.08 -13.00 0.26
N GLY A 415 44.43 -13.11 1.43
CA GLY A 415 44.59 -12.13 2.53
C GLY A 415 43.70 -10.91 2.42
N TYR A 416 42.85 -10.80 1.38
CA TYR A 416 41.87 -9.69 1.28
C TYR A 416 40.89 -9.74 2.48
N ARG A 417 40.83 -8.65 3.23
CA ARG A 417 39.79 -8.41 4.25
C ARG A 417 38.95 -7.23 3.82
N PRO A 418 37.61 -7.37 3.77
CA PRO A 418 36.75 -6.23 3.48
C PRO A 418 36.89 -5.17 4.58
N ALA A 419 36.86 -3.91 4.22
CA ALA A 419 36.79 -2.82 5.20
C ALA A 419 35.56 -2.97 6.10
N PRO A 420 35.66 -2.63 7.39
CA PRO A 420 34.52 -2.62 8.30
C PRO A 420 33.41 -1.72 7.74
N ARG A 421 32.18 -2.21 7.75
CA ARG A 421 31.04 -1.39 7.34
C ARG A 421 30.75 -0.33 8.39
N LYS A 422 30.41 0.89 7.95
CA LYS A 422 29.97 1.97 8.82
C LYS A 422 28.71 1.54 9.58
N ARG A 423 28.70 1.80 10.90
CA ARG A 423 27.52 1.62 11.75
C ARG A 423 26.80 2.95 11.92
N TYR A 424 25.46 2.89 11.97
CA TYR A 424 24.60 4.05 12.09
C TYR A 424 23.78 3.96 13.37
N ALA A 425 23.72 5.06 14.10
CA ALA A 425 22.84 5.18 15.26
C ALA A 425 21.36 5.20 14.81
N VAL A 426 20.49 4.74 15.68
CA VAL A 426 19.04 4.81 15.48
C VAL A 426 18.58 6.25 15.45
N VAL A 427 17.75 6.61 14.46
CA VAL A 427 17.24 7.97 14.31
C VAL A 427 16.03 8.21 15.21
N TYR A 428 16.14 9.19 16.08
CA TYR A 428 15.02 9.68 16.90
C TYR A 428 14.28 10.78 16.16
N LYS A 429 13.04 10.54 15.75
CA LYS A 429 12.18 11.59 15.20
C LYS A 429 11.77 12.55 16.31
N GLY A 430 12.19 13.81 16.21
CA GLY A 430 11.84 14.88 17.16
C GLY A 430 13.00 15.44 17.98
N LEU A 431 14.15 14.80 18.02
CA LEU A 431 15.38 15.42 18.48
C LEU A 431 16.05 16.15 17.31
N LYS A 432 16.23 17.46 17.43
CA LYS A 432 17.11 18.20 16.52
C LYS A 432 18.48 17.53 16.62
N THR A 433 18.96 16.97 15.53
CA THR A 433 20.34 16.44 15.45
C THR A 433 21.27 17.51 15.96
N PRO A 434 22.14 17.27 16.96
CA PRO A 434 23.13 18.26 17.35
C PRO A 434 23.94 18.59 16.09
N LYS A 435 24.03 19.87 15.74
CA LYS A 435 24.91 20.36 14.68
C LYS A 435 26.28 19.75 14.91
N LYS A 436 26.80 18.98 13.94
CA LYS A 436 28.17 18.50 13.97
C LYS A 436 29.06 19.70 14.36
N ALA A 437 29.73 19.62 15.51
CA ALA A 437 30.82 20.49 15.80
C ALA A 437 31.81 20.37 14.63
N ALA A 438 32.11 21.51 13.98
CA ALA A 438 33.12 21.54 12.95
C ALA A 438 34.41 21.02 13.61
N ALA A 439 34.98 19.95 13.04
CA ALA A 439 36.28 19.48 13.40
C ALA A 439 37.25 20.62 13.05
N THR A 440 37.74 21.32 14.04
CA THR A 440 38.87 22.22 13.89
C THR A 440 40.10 21.31 13.65
N VAL A 441 40.77 21.58 12.53
CA VAL A 441 42.04 21.00 12.09
C VAL A 441 43.13 21.13 13.11
#